data_4c957689c7072e00c56e423c8ac432f9
#
_entry.id   4c957689c7072e00c56e423c8ac432f9
#
_cell.length_a   1.000
_cell.length_b   1.000
_cell.length_c   1.000
_cell.angle_alpha   90.00
_cell.angle_beta   90.00
_cell.angle_gamma   90.00
#
_symmetry.space_group_name_H-M   'P 1'
#
loop_
_entity.id
_entity.type
_entity.pdbx_description
1 polymer ?
#
loop_
_entity_poly.entity_id
_entity_poly.type
_entity_poly.pdbx_seq_one_letter_code
_entity_poly.pdbx_strand_id
1 'polypeptide(L)'
;MIEITPVLVLQQRFLGIQMYLPKCTMHVLFNMNLIILDQHFDLNAIEKKCPVPVIQCTSISFDSMLNQKIMKSSNKAVEYGITDAMSVKEAIACIFSQKETS
;
A
#
# COMPACT_ATOMS: atom_id res chain seq x y z
N MET A 1 -12.73 4.42 -16.41
CA MET A 1 -13.56 3.59 -15.51
C MET A 1 -12.82 3.34 -14.20
N ILE A 2 -13.53 3.35 -13.10
CA ILE A 2 -12.96 3.10 -11.77
C ILE A 2 -13.74 1.97 -11.11
N GLU A 3 -13.03 0.99 -10.57
CA GLU A 3 -13.62 -0.08 -9.79
C GLU A 3 -13.14 0.04 -8.34
N ILE A 4 -14.05 -0.17 -7.41
CA ILE A 4 -13.76 -0.15 -5.98
C ILE A 4 -14.13 -1.52 -5.42
N THR A 5 -13.16 -2.18 -4.79
CA THR A 5 -13.31 -3.55 -4.30
C THR A 5 -12.82 -3.66 -2.86
N PRO A 6 -13.62 -4.19 -1.95
CA PRO A 6 -13.11 -4.49 -0.61
C PRO A 6 -12.13 -5.67 -0.68
N VAL A 7 -11.01 -5.54 0.02
CA VAL A 7 -9.95 -6.55 0.05
C VAL A 7 -9.61 -6.85 1.50
N LEU A 8 -9.57 -8.13 1.86
CA LEU A 8 -9.21 -8.56 3.21
C LEU A 8 -7.80 -9.16 3.18
N VAL A 9 -6.90 -8.60 3.98
CA VAL A 9 -5.51 -9.07 4.07
C VAL A 9 -5.16 -9.23 5.55
N LEU A 10 -4.76 -10.44 5.96
CA LEU A 10 -4.37 -10.72 7.35
C LEU A 10 -5.41 -10.22 8.35
N GLN A 11 -6.68 -10.43 8.04
CA GLN A 11 -7.83 -10.01 8.86
C GLN A 11 -8.02 -8.49 8.95
N GLN A 12 -7.30 -7.73 8.12
CA GLN A 12 -7.45 -6.29 8.03
C GLN A 12 -8.23 -5.93 6.78
N ARG A 13 -9.17 -4.99 6.92
CA ARG A 13 -10.00 -4.54 5.80
C ARG A 13 -9.31 -3.42 5.06
N PHE A 14 -9.20 -3.59 3.74
CA PHE A 14 -8.70 -2.57 2.84
C PHE A 14 -9.73 -2.27 1.77
N LEU A 15 -9.63 -1.09 1.19
CA LEU A 15 -10.38 -0.73 0.02
C LEU A 15 -9.43 -0.66 -1.16
N GLY A 16 -9.70 -1.44 -2.19
CA GLY A 16 -8.89 -1.44 -3.41
C GLY A 16 -9.56 -0.58 -4.46
N ILE A 17 -8.81 0.34 -5.04
CA ILE A 17 -9.28 1.18 -6.14
C ILE A 17 -8.46 0.85 -7.38
N GLN A 18 -9.14 0.51 -8.46
CA GLN A 18 -8.52 0.22 -9.74
C GLN A 18 -9.05 1.20 -10.78
N MET A 19 -8.13 1.93 -11.40
CA MET A 19 -8.48 2.93 -12.41
C MET A 19 -7.98 2.48 -13.76
N TYR A 20 -8.90 2.35 -14.72
CA TYR A 20 -8.59 1.95 -16.08
C TYR A 20 -8.39 3.20 -16.93
N LEU A 21 -7.13 3.50 -17.24
CA LEU A 21 -6.73 4.60 -18.10
C LEU A 21 -6.32 4.06 -19.47
N PRO A 22 -6.32 4.89 -20.51
CA PRO A 22 -5.77 4.44 -21.80
C PRO A 22 -4.32 3.98 -21.60
N LYS A 23 -4.01 2.78 -21.98
CA LYS A 23 -2.66 2.18 -21.95
C LYS A 23 -2.10 1.86 -20.57
N CYS A 24 -2.82 2.12 -19.46
CA CYS A 24 -2.34 1.68 -18.16
C CYS A 24 -3.50 1.49 -17.18
N THR A 25 -3.28 0.64 -16.19
CA THR A 25 -4.21 0.44 -15.08
C THR A 25 -3.49 0.77 -13.79
N MET A 26 -4.10 1.62 -12.98
CA MET A 26 -3.53 2.05 -11.71
C MET A 26 -4.24 1.39 -10.55
N HIS A 27 -3.48 0.98 -9.54
CA HIS A 27 -4.00 0.31 -8.35
C HIS A 27 -3.63 1.05 -7.08
N VAL A 28 -4.60 1.23 -6.19
CA VAL A 28 -4.37 1.73 -4.82
C VAL A 28 -5.07 0.80 -3.86
N LEU A 29 -4.39 0.41 -2.80
CA LEU A 29 -4.97 -0.39 -1.72
C LEU A 29 -4.75 0.38 -0.42
N PHE A 30 -5.81 0.69 0.30
CA PHE A 30 -5.66 1.54 1.49
C PHE A 30 -6.71 1.23 2.55
N ASN A 31 -6.39 1.64 3.77
CA ASN A 31 -7.36 1.75 4.86
C ASN A 31 -6.98 2.96 5.72
N MET A 32 -7.54 3.07 6.91
CA MET A 32 -7.28 4.22 7.79
C MET A 32 -5.85 4.28 8.32
N ASN A 33 -5.07 3.21 8.16
CA ASN A 33 -3.76 3.07 8.81
C ASN A 33 -2.59 2.92 7.83
N LEU A 34 -2.87 2.67 6.55
CA LEU A 34 -1.81 2.38 5.57
C LEU A 34 -2.32 2.63 4.16
N ILE A 35 -1.48 3.21 3.32
CA ILE A 35 -1.76 3.40 1.90
C ILE A 35 -0.70 2.64 1.10
N ILE A 36 -1.13 1.82 0.16
CA ILE A 36 -0.26 1.05 -0.73
C ILE A 36 -0.52 1.51 -2.16
N LEU A 37 0.52 2.04 -2.80
CA LEU A 37 0.44 2.58 -4.16
C LEU A 37 1.14 1.65 -5.15
N ASP A 38 0.69 1.66 -6.40
CA ASP A 38 1.44 1.01 -7.46
C ASP A 38 2.51 1.96 -8.02
N GLN A 39 3.21 1.52 -9.06
CA GLN A 39 4.35 2.24 -9.63
C GLN A 39 3.97 3.53 -10.36
N HIS A 40 2.68 3.76 -10.62
CA HIS A 40 2.22 4.93 -11.39
C HIS A 40 2.07 6.20 -10.56
N PHE A 41 2.13 6.10 -9.24
CA PHE A 41 1.92 7.23 -8.34
C PHE A 41 3.24 7.84 -7.88
N ASP A 42 3.18 9.12 -7.50
CA ASP A 42 4.30 9.82 -6.89
C ASP A 42 4.16 9.77 -5.37
N LEU A 43 4.88 8.86 -4.74
CA LEU A 43 4.81 8.65 -3.31
C LEU A 43 5.22 9.92 -2.54
N ASN A 44 6.23 10.64 -3.02
CA ASN A 44 6.70 11.83 -2.33
C ASN A 44 5.63 12.92 -2.25
N ALA A 45 4.85 13.07 -3.33
CA ALA A 45 3.77 14.06 -3.34
C ALA A 45 2.65 13.67 -2.37
N ILE A 46 2.34 12.38 -2.31
CA ILE A 46 1.28 11.87 -1.43
C ILE A 46 1.72 11.92 0.02
N GLU A 47 2.96 11.57 0.31
CA GLU A 47 3.51 11.57 1.66
C GLU A 47 3.34 12.92 2.36
N LYS A 48 3.51 14.00 1.62
CA LYS A 48 3.41 15.35 2.17
C LYS A 48 2.04 15.69 2.72
N LYS A 49 1.00 15.00 2.24
CA LYS A 49 -0.39 15.30 2.59
C LYS A 49 -1.04 14.24 3.43
N CYS A 50 -0.39 13.10 3.63
CA CYS A 50 -0.99 11.97 4.33
C CYS A 50 -0.31 11.72 5.67
N PRO A 51 -1.09 11.69 6.77
CA PRO A 51 -0.53 11.42 8.09
C PRO A 51 -0.27 9.95 8.37
N VAL A 52 -0.62 9.06 7.44
CA VAL A 52 -0.45 7.61 7.62
C VAL A 52 0.75 7.12 6.80
N PRO A 53 1.34 5.96 7.16
CA PRO A 53 2.42 5.41 6.35
C PRO A 53 1.96 5.07 4.93
N VAL A 54 2.84 5.31 3.97
CA VAL A 54 2.60 5.05 2.56
C VAL A 54 3.73 4.18 2.03
N ILE A 55 3.40 3.10 1.33
CA ILE A 55 4.38 2.24 0.67
C ILE A 55 4.02 2.10 -0.80
N GLN A 56 5.01 1.79 -1.62
CA GLN A 56 4.85 1.69 -3.06
C GLN A 56 5.50 0.41 -3.58
N CYS A 57 4.84 -0.25 -4.52
CA CYS A 57 5.34 -1.47 -5.14
C CYS A 57 4.94 -1.51 -6.61
N THR A 58 5.51 -2.44 -7.38
CA THR A 58 5.01 -2.72 -8.73
C THR A 58 3.80 -3.63 -8.63
N SER A 59 2.81 -3.40 -9.49
CA SER A 59 1.58 -4.17 -9.44
C SER A 59 0.93 -4.28 -10.81
N ILE A 60 0.33 -5.43 -11.07
CA ILE A 60 -0.59 -5.63 -12.18
C ILE A 60 -1.97 -6.06 -11.70
N SER A 61 -2.10 -6.41 -10.43
CA SER A 61 -3.36 -6.78 -9.78
C SER A 61 -3.18 -6.64 -8.28
N PHE A 62 -4.29 -6.66 -7.52
CA PHE A 62 -4.20 -6.61 -6.06
C PHE A 62 -3.49 -7.83 -5.49
N ASP A 63 -3.72 -9.01 -6.07
CA ASP A 63 -3.06 -10.23 -5.61
C ASP A 63 -1.55 -10.16 -5.81
N SER A 64 -1.10 -9.69 -6.98
CA SER A 64 0.34 -9.57 -7.24
C SER A 64 0.97 -8.51 -6.35
N MET A 65 0.23 -7.42 -6.05
CA MET A 65 0.70 -6.35 -5.19
C MET A 65 1.15 -6.86 -3.83
N LEU A 66 0.38 -7.77 -3.23
CA LEU A 66 0.66 -8.29 -1.90
C LEU A 66 1.96 -9.09 -1.82
N ASN A 67 2.38 -9.69 -2.92
CA ASN A 67 3.58 -10.51 -2.97
C ASN A 67 4.80 -9.77 -3.50
N GLN A 68 4.65 -8.52 -3.89
CA GLN A 68 5.77 -7.72 -4.42
C GLN A 68 6.61 -7.15 -3.28
N LYS A 69 7.88 -6.93 -3.57
CA LYS A 69 8.76 -6.22 -2.65
C LYS A 69 8.48 -4.73 -2.71
N ILE A 70 8.73 -4.05 -1.61
CA ILE A 70 8.50 -2.62 -1.51
C ILE A 70 9.56 -1.88 -2.31
N MET A 71 9.12 -0.99 -3.21
CA MET A 71 10.01 -0.13 -3.99
C MET A 71 10.41 1.10 -3.20
N LYS A 72 9.44 1.73 -2.56
CA LYS A 72 9.63 2.98 -1.80
C LYS A 72 8.74 2.95 -0.57
N SER A 73 9.18 3.67 0.46
CA SER A 73 8.43 3.83 1.70
C SER A 73 8.49 5.28 2.13
N SER A 74 7.38 5.79 2.68
CA SER A 74 7.37 7.13 3.26
C SER A 74 8.21 7.11 4.56
N ASN A 75 8.57 8.30 5.04
CA ASN A 75 9.28 8.42 6.31
C ASN A 75 8.47 7.81 7.45
N LYS A 76 7.15 7.99 7.43
CA LYS A 76 6.26 7.41 8.43
C LYS A 76 6.33 5.88 8.41
N ALA A 77 6.37 5.28 7.23
CA ALA A 77 6.49 3.83 7.10
C ALA A 77 7.82 3.33 7.66
N VAL A 78 8.91 4.05 7.38
CA VAL A 78 10.23 3.70 7.92
C VAL A 78 10.23 3.77 9.44
N GLU A 79 9.55 4.73 10.03
CA GLU A 79 9.41 4.82 11.49
C GLU A 79 8.74 3.60 12.10
N TYR A 80 7.87 2.92 11.36
CA TYR A 80 7.21 1.70 11.80
C TYR A 80 8.10 0.45 11.59
N GLY A 81 9.31 0.63 11.05
CA GLY A 81 10.22 -0.48 10.83
C GLY A 81 10.11 -1.14 9.46
N ILE A 82 9.40 -0.53 8.53
CA ILE A 82 9.24 -1.08 7.19
C ILE A 82 10.53 -0.87 6.39
N THR A 83 11.00 -1.93 5.73
CA THR A 83 12.19 -1.89 4.87
C THR A 83 11.85 -2.38 3.47
N ASP A 84 12.72 -2.08 2.51
CA ASP A 84 12.55 -2.52 1.13
C ASP A 84 12.85 -4.03 0.94
N ALA A 85 13.37 -4.68 1.98
CA ALA A 85 13.55 -6.14 1.97
C ALA A 85 12.24 -6.88 2.22
N MET A 86 11.22 -6.19 2.71
CA MET A 86 9.91 -6.77 3.01
C MET A 86 9.04 -6.86 1.76
N SER A 87 8.13 -7.83 1.74
CA SER A 87 7.01 -7.80 0.81
C SER A 87 5.92 -6.87 1.35
N VAL A 88 4.97 -6.49 0.50
CA VAL A 88 3.83 -5.67 0.92
C VAL A 88 3.07 -6.36 2.06
N LYS A 89 2.87 -7.67 1.95
CA LYS A 89 2.17 -8.44 2.98
C LYS A 89 2.91 -8.41 4.31
N GLU A 90 4.24 -8.52 4.28
CA GLU A 90 5.05 -8.43 5.49
C GLU A 90 4.97 -7.02 6.12
N ALA A 91 4.93 -5.99 5.30
CA ALA A 91 4.78 -4.62 5.77
C ALA A 91 3.42 -4.41 6.47
N ILE A 92 2.36 -4.98 5.90
CA ILE A 92 1.04 -4.94 6.52
C ILE A 92 1.08 -5.59 7.89
N ALA A 93 1.66 -6.79 7.98
CA ALA A 93 1.80 -7.49 9.25
C ALA A 93 2.60 -6.66 10.26
N CYS A 94 3.67 -6.02 9.83
CA CYS A 94 4.52 -5.20 10.68
C CYS A 94 3.75 -4.03 11.29
N ILE A 95 2.99 -3.30 10.47
CA ILE A 95 2.24 -2.12 10.92
C ILE A 95 1.14 -2.53 11.89
N PHE A 96 0.34 -3.55 11.55
CA PHE A 96 -0.80 -3.91 12.38
C PHE A 96 -0.39 -4.64 13.65
N SER A 97 0.73 -5.35 13.64
CA SER A 97 1.31 -5.92 14.85
C SER A 97 1.66 -4.84 15.88
N GLN A 98 2.26 -3.74 15.44
CA GLN A 98 2.61 -2.64 16.33
C GLN A 98 1.38 -1.91 16.87
N LYS A 99 0.34 -1.76 16.04
CA LYS A 99 -0.90 -1.12 16.48
C LYS A 99 -1.67 -1.96 17.48
N GLU A 100 -1.58 -3.28 17.40
CA GLU A 100 -2.24 -4.17 18.35
C GLU A 100 -1.57 -4.16 19.73
N THR A 101 -0.27 -3.84 19.78
CA THR A 101 0.48 -3.83 21.04
C THR A 101 0.50 -2.48 21.73
N SER A 102 -0.02 -1.46 21.09
CA SER A 102 0.01 -0.09 21.65
C SER A 102 -1.23 0.28 22.47
#